data_0973d908811a0091ae791827cced44bb
#
_entry.id   0973d908811a0091ae791827cced44bb
#
_cell.length_a   1.000
_cell.length_b   1.000
_cell.length_c   1.000
_cell.angle_alpha   90.00
_cell.angle_beta   90.00
_cell.angle_gamma   90.00
#
_symmetry.space_group_name_H-M   'P 1'
#
loop_
_entity.id
_entity.type
_entity.pdbx_description
1 polymer ?
#
loop_
_entity_poly.entity_id
_entity_poly.type
_entity_poly.pdbx_seq_one_letter_code
_entity_poly.pdbx_strand_id
1 'polypeptide(L)'
;TGAGKSVCYQISALLLRGVTIVISPLISLMKDQVEALRQVGIPAAYVNSSITQEEFYHTVQMVQQGQCRILYVAPERLMTDSFFRLTQQVPVSMIAVDEAHCVSQWGQDFRQSYLDIPVFMEQLPARPICTAFTATATKQVEADIARILKLQEPEIIHTGFDRKNLFFGVRRPNNKTRELFQLLRENDGKSGIVYCSTRKAVEEVCDALRENGFPATRYHAGLSDTERAQNQDDFLYDRQPIMVATNAFGMGIDKSNVSFVIHYNMPMDLESYYQEAGRAGRDGSPAQCILLYSGKDVRTNDFLLQRSRETTEVEDEETRQFLLEQGKERLKQMTFYATSTTCLRHRMLQYFGDHSPDSCGNCSCCLTNYREEDATTAAKKIISCVYRAQKGGYHLSRTMTADVLMGSKKESLLRMRLDQLSTYGIIEKLSRREVMQLIDELIQREDLALRQFQEYQELVLTAGSVEIIRDQKTVMRRVPVVREKLAAPVGTKDPTLSAADNDLFQKLRQLRAAQAKHEG
;
A
#
# COMPACT_ATOMS: atom_id res chain seq x y z
N THR A 1 -4.32 -1.78 10.44
CA THR A 1 -4.78 -3.07 9.88
C THR A 1 -4.70 -4.13 10.98
N GLY A 2 -5.73 -4.97 11.18
CA GLY A 2 -5.73 -6.00 12.23
C GLY A 2 -6.03 -5.52 13.65
N ALA A 3 -6.46 -4.27 13.85
CA ALA A 3 -6.76 -3.68 15.16
C ALA A 3 -8.19 -3.97 15.66
N GLY A 4 -8.91 -4.93 15.07
CA GLY A 4 -10.26 -5.28 15.52
C GLY A 4 -11.35 -4.24 15.22
N LYS A 5 -11.16 -3.37 14.21
CA LYS A 5 -12.14 -2.32 13.83
C LYS A 5 -13.56 -2.86 13.63
N SER A 6 -13.71 -4.02 12.97
CA SER A 6 -15.00 -4.64 12.74
C SER A 6 -15.70 -5.03 14.05
N VAL A 7 -14.96 -5.47 15.04
CA VAL A 7 -15.51 -5.84 16.37
C VAL A 7 -16.15 -4.62 17.05
N CYS A 8 -15.59 -3.41 16.87
CA CYS A 8 -16.15 -2.19 17.47
C CYS A 8 -17.60 -1.95 17.02
N TYR A 9 -17.88 -1.97 15.71
CA TYR A 9 -19.25 -1.75 15.25
C TYR A 9 -20.13 -3.01 15.40
N GLN A 10 -19.55 -4.20 15.34
CA GLN A 10 -20.29 -5.44 15.53
C GLN A 10 -20.85 -5.57 16.96
N ILE A 11 -20.05 -5.31 17.99
CA ILE A 11 -20.52 -5.31 19.39
C ILE A 11 -21.58 -4.23 19.58
N SER A 12 -21.35 -3.02 19.09
CA SER A 12 -22.31 -1.92 19.20
C SER A 12 -23.65 -2.27 18.52
N ALA A 13 -23.60 -2.93 17.36
CA ALA A 13 -24.80 -3.38 16.65
C ALA A 13 -25.66 -4.37 17.44
N LEU A 14 -25.04 -5.20 18.28
CA LEU A 14 -25.76 -6.16 19.12
C LEU A 14 -26.46 -5.50 20.31
N LEU A 15 -25.93 -4.37 20.78
CA LEU A 15 -26.47 -3.63 21.92
C LEU A 15 -27.57 -2.63 21.51
N LEU A 16 -27.55 -2.15 20.29
CA LEU A 16 -28.50 -1.19 19.75
C LEU A 16 -29.82 -1.88 19.34
N ARG A 17 -30.93 -1.13 19.42
CA ARG A 17 -32.24 -1.59 18.93
C ARG A 17 -32.42 -1.17 17.46
N GLY A 18 -32.73 -2.14 16.59
CA GLY A 18 -32.87 -1.92 15.15
C GLY A 18 -31.74 -2.58 14.35
N VAL A 19 -31.60 -2.19 13.09
CA VAL A 19 -30.56 -2.70 12.19
C VAL A 19 -29.35 -1.75 12.15
N THR A 20 -28.17 -2.31 12.18
CA THR A 20 -26.93 -1.58 11.85
C THR A 20 -26.58 -1.83 10.40
N ILE A 21 -26.45 -0.75 9.63
CA ILE A 21 -25.98 -0.80 8.25
C ILE A 21 -24.47 -0.58 8.24
N VAL A 22 -23.72 -1.53 7.69
CA VAL A 22 -22.27 -1.42 7.50
C VAL A 22 -22.01 -1.16 6.02
N ILE A 23 -21.51 0.02 5.69
CA ILE A 23 -21.17 0.40 4.33
C ILE A 23 -19.72 -0.03 4.08
N SER A 24 -19.52 -0.94 3.13
CA SER A 24 -18.20 -1.47 2.78
C SER A 24 -17.99 -1.50 1.27
N PRO A 25 -16.79 -1.18 0.76
CA PRO A 25 -16.55 -1.07 -0.68
C PRO A 25 -16.29 -2.42 -1.36
N LEU A 26 -16.29 -3.53 -0.61
CA LEU A 26 -15.75 -4.81 -1.06
C LEU A 26 -16.72 -5.95 -0.87
N ILE A 27 -17.16 -6.52 -1.98
CA ILE A 27 -18.10 -7.64 -2.01
C ILE A 27 -17.56 -8.87 -1.28
N SER A 28 -16.30 -9.24 -1.52
CA SER A 28 -15.66 -10.39 -0.88
C SER A 28 -15.58 -10.24 0.64
N LEU A 29 -15.16 -9.05 1.12
CA LEU A 29 -15.09 -8.77 2.55
C LEU A 29 -16.47 -8.87 3.23
N MET A 30 -17.51 -8.34 2.58
CA MET A 30 -18.89 -8.44 3.13
C MET A 30 -19.30 -9.90 3.32
N LYS A 31 -19.01 -10.76 2.33
CA LYS A 31 -19.33 -12.18 2.39
C LYS A 31 -18.60 -12.85 3.55
N ASP A 32 -17.28 -12.67 3.63
CA ASP A 32 -16.45 -13.29 4.68
C ASP A 32 -16.89 -12.84 6.09
N GLN A 33 -17.19 -11.53 6.26
CA GLN A 33 -17.68 -10.99 7.53
C GLN A 33 -19.05 -11.55 7.91
N VAL A 34 -19.97 -11.66 6.98
CA VAL A 34 -21.31 -12.21 7.22
C VAL A 34 -21.24 -13.70 7.55
N GLU A 35 -20.43 -14.47 6.86
CA GLU A 35 -20.22 -15.88 7.14
C GLU A 35 -19.62 -16.10 8.53
N ALA A 36 -18.58 -15.34 8.90
CA ALA A 36 -17.99 -15.39 10.24
C ALA A 36 -18.99 -15.04 11.36
N LEU A 37 -19.83 -14.02 11.16
CA LEU A 37 -20.88 -13.64 12.11
C LEU A 37 -21.93 -14.76 12.26
N ARG A 38 -22.37 -15.35 11.16
CA ARG A 38 -23.35 -16.45 11.18
C ARG A 38 -22.80 -17.69 11.88
N GLN A 39 -21.53 -18.02 11.71
CA GLN A 39 -20.88 -19.15 12.40
C GLN A 39 -20.89 -19.01 13.93
N VAL A 40 -20.86 -17.77 14.44
CA VAL A 40 -20.96 -17.50 15.89
C VAL A 40 -22.42 -17.18 16.34
N GLY A 41 -23.40 -17.44 15.48
CA GLY A 41 -24.81 -17.28 15.78
C GLY A 41 -25.34 -15.84 15.71
N ILE A 42 -24.58 -14.90 15.11
CA ILE A 42 -25.03 -13.52 14.94
C ILE A 42 -25.74 -13.38 13.58
N PRO A 43 -27.03 -12.97 13.56
CA PRO A 43 -27.77 -12.84 12.32
C PRO A 43 -27.32 -11.61 11.54
N ALA A 44 -26.64 -11.88 10.42
CA ALA A 44 -26.11 -10.88 9.49
C ALA A 44 -26.47 -11.23 8.05
N ALA A 45 -26.53 -10.21 7.20
CA ALA A 45 -26.77 -10.34 5.77
C ALA A 45 -25.95 -9.30 4.98
N TYR A 46 -25.90 -9.43 3.66
CA TYR A 46 -25.29 -8.43 2.80
C TYR A 46 -26.15 -8.13 1.56
N VAL A 47 -26.02 -6.90 1.04
CA VAL A 47 -26.67 -6.42 -0.19
C VAL A 47 -25.61 -5.76 -1.07
N ASN A 48 -25.34 -6.37 -2.20
CA ASN A 48 -24.38 -5.86 -3.19
C ASN A 48 -24.85 -6.19 -4.63
N SER A 49 -24.00 -5.99 -5.64
CA SER A 49 -24.35 -6.26 -7.04
C SER A 49 -24.32 -7.74 -7.44
N SER A 50 -23.78 -8.62 -6.60
CA SER A 50 -23.64 -10.05 -6.92
C SER A 50 -24.81 -10.91 -6.46
N ILE A 51 -25.71 -10.39 -5.60
CA ILE A 51 -26.86 -11.14 -5.10
C ILE A 51 -27.99 -11.15 -6.13
N THR A 52 -28.69 -12.27 -6.18
CA THR A 52 -29.90 -12.44 -7.00
C THR A 52 -31.08 -11.62 -6.45
N GLN A 53 -32.10 -11.44 -7.25
CA GLN A 53 -33.32 -10.75 -6.80
C GLN A 53 -34.05 -11.53 -5.69
N GLU A 54 -34.01 -12.85 -5.74
CA GLU A 54 -34.59 -13.72 -4.71
C GLU A 54 -33.86 -13.58 -3.37
N GLU A 55 -32.52 -13.62 -3.39
CA GLU A 55 -31.69 -13.40 -2.20
C GLU A 55 -31.92 -12.00 -1.61
N PHE A 56 -32.08 -10.99 -2.47
CA PHE A 56 -32.42 -9.65 -2.00
C PHE A 56 -33.78 -9.62 -1.29
N TYR A 57 -34.84 -10.20 -1.86
CA TYR A 57 -36.14 -10.28 -1.22
C TYR A 57 -36.12 -11.04 0.11
N HIS A 58 -35.37 -12.15 0.16
CA HIS A 58 -35.19 -12.89 1.41
C HIS A 58 -34.49 -12.02 2.48
N THR A 59 -33.45 -11.29 2.09
CA THR A 59 -32.75 -10.35 2.98
C THR A 59 -33.69 -9.26 3.49
N VAL A 60 -34.52 -8.68 2.62
CA VAL A 60 -35.54 -7.68 2.99
C VAL A 60 -36.47 -8.23 4.05
N GLN A 61 -37.01 -9.44 3.86
CA GLN A 61 -37.91 -10.09 4.84
C GLN A 61 -37.22 -10.32 6.19
N MET A 62 -35.98 -10.81 6.20
CA MET A 62 -35.21 -10.98 7.44
C MET A 62 -35.02 -9.65 8.20
N VAL A 63 -34.73 -8.58 7.50
CA VAL A 63 -34.55 -7.25 8.11
C VAL A 63 -35.86 -6.71 8.66
N GLN A 64 -36.97 -6.81 7.90
CA GLN A 64 -38.31 -6.38 8.34
C GLN A 64 -38.84 -7.14 9.56
N GLN A 65 -38.52 -8.43 9.65
CA GLN A 65 -38.87 -9.28 10.78
C GLN A 65 -37.97 -9.10 12.01
N GLY A 66 -36.95 -8.21 11.93
CA GLY A 66 -35.98 -8.01 13.01
C GLY A 66 -35.01 -9.17 13.21
N GLN A 67 -34.92 -10.08 12.24
CA GLN A 67 -34.06 -11.25 12.25
C GLN A 67 -32.64 -10.94 11.72
N CYS A 68 -32.35 -9.70 11.31
CA CYS A 68 -31.04 -9.26 10.86
C CYS A 68 -30.59 -8.09 11.75
N ARG A 69 -29.44 -8.23 12.41
CA ARG A 69 -28.86 -7.19 13.27
C ARG A 69 -27.84 -6.34 12.54
N ILE A 70 -27.10 -6.95 11.62
CA ILE A 70 -26.02 -6.31 10.88
C ILE A 70 -26.24 -6.56 9.39
N LEU A 71 -26.43 -5.48 8.64
CA LEU A 71 -26.63 -5.52 7.19
C LEU A 71 -25.44 -4.83 6.49
N TYR A 72 -24.61 -5.62 5.83
CA TYR A 72 -23.53 -5.07 5.00
C TYR A 72 -24.08 -4.62 3.64
N VAL A 73 -23.68 -3.44 3.19
CA VAL A 73 -24.20 -2.84 1.96
C VAL A 73 -23.08 -2.23 1.15
N ALA A 74 -23.09 -2.49 -0.15
CA ALA A 74 -22.22 -1.78 -1.09
C ALA A 74 -22.70 -0.34 -1.27
N PRO A 75 -21.82 0.67 -1.30
CA PRO A 75 -22.22 2.08 -1.35
C PRO A 75 -23.11 2.40 -2.54
N GLU A 76 -22.92 1.75 -3.68
CA GLU A 76 -23.72 1.92 -4.91
C GLU A 76 -25.18 1.48 -4.75
N ARG A 77 -25.49 0.72 -3.70
CA ARG A 77 -26.88 0.25 -3.42
C ARG A 77 -27.67 1.22 -2.58
N LEU A 78 -27.04 2.16 -1.89
CA LEU A 78 -27.68 3.06 -0.94
C LEU A 78 -28.83 3.88 -1.57
N MET A 79 -28.60 4.40 -2.76
CA MET A 79 -29.55 5.27 -3.48
C MET A 79 -30.50 4.51 -4.39
N THR A 80 -30.54 3.16 -4.35
CA THR A 80 -31.52 2.37 -5.12
C THR A 80 -32.90 2.42 -4.46
N ASP A 81 -33.96 2.58 -5.25
CA ASP A 81 -35.35 2.65 -4.78
C ASP A 81 -35.75 1.50 -3.87
N SER A 82 -35.26 0.29 -4.18
CA SER A 82 -35.58 -0.92 -3.43
C SER A 82 -34.94 -0.91 -2.06
N PHE A 83 -33.69 -0.48 -1.94
CA PHE A 83 -32.97 -0.39 -0.67
C PHE A 83 -33.50 0.78 0.17
N PHE A 84 -33.76 1.92 -0.47
CA PHE A 84 -34.34 3.08 0.17
C PHE A 84 -35.70 2.75 0.82
N ARG A 85 -36.60 2.09 0.09
CA ARG A 85 -37.91 1.66 0.64
C ARG A 85 -37.77 0.74 1.85
N LEU A 86 -36.78 -0.15 1.88
CA LEU A 86 -36.50 -0.98 3.04
C LEU A 86 -36.16 -0.13 4.27
N THR A 87 -35.26 0.82 4.12
CA THR A 87 -34.79 1.66 5.23
C THR A 87 -35.82 2.65 5.76
N GLN A 88 -36.89 2.93 5.01
CA GLN A 88 -38.06 3.68 5.50
C GLN A 88 -38.99 2.85 6.40
N GLN A 89 -38.90 1.53 6.36
CA GLN A 89 -39.80 0.61 7.08
C GLN A 89 -39.19 0.00 8.33
N VAL A 90 -37.89 0.16 8.52
CA VAL A 90 -37.17 -0.44 9.64
C VAL A 90 -36.33 0.61 10.39
N PRO A 91 -36.21 0.51 11.72
CA PRO A 91 -35.38 1.44 12.47
C PRO A 91 -33.89 1.17 12.20
N VAL A 92 -33.21 2.12 11.57
CA VAL A 92 -31.74 2.10 11.39
C VAL A 92 -31.12 2.77 12.61
N SER A 93 -30.43 2.01 13.44
CA SER A 93 -29.83 2.52 14.67
C SER A 93 -28.43 3.08 14.50
N MET A 94 -27.66 2.48 13.59
CA MET A 94 -26.28 2.90 13.33
C MET A 94 -25.92 2.71 11.86
N ILE A 95 -25.12 3.61 11.32
CA ILE A 95 -24.38 3.44 10.07
C ILE A 95 -22.91 3.38 10.41
N ALA A 96 -22.25 2.27 10.07
CA ALA A 96 -20.83 2.08 10.20
C ALA A 96 -20.20 2.17 8.80
N VAL A 97 -19.39 3.19 8.57
CA VAL A 97 -18.67 3.40 7.30
C VAL A 97 -17.31 2.73 7.41
N ASP A 98 -17.16 1.57 6.77
CA ASP A 98 -15.87 0.88 6.69
C ASP A 98 -15.04 1.44 5.53
N GLU A 99 -13.71 1.37 5.66
CA GLU A 99 -12.74 2.02 4.76
C GLU A 99 -13.12 3.47 4.44
N ALA A 100 -13.47 4.23 5.49
CA ALA A 100 -13.99 5.60 5.36
C ALA A 100 -13.07 6.57 4.62
N HIS A 101 -11.77 6.23 4.44
CA HIS A 101 -10.86 7.01 3.60
C HIS A 101 -11.32 7.11 2.13
N CYS A 102 -12.20 6.20 1.69
CA CYS A 102 -12.80 6.25 0.34
C CYS A 102 -13.66 7.49 0.08
N VAL A 103 -14.09 8.22 1.12
CA VAL A 103 -14.87 9.45 0.99
C VAL A 103 -14.02 10.66 0.56
N SER A 104 -12.72 10.61 0.81
CA SER A 104 -11.80 11.73 0.60
C SER A 104 -11.06 11.61 -0.74
N GLN A 105 -11.04 12.68 -1.52
CA GLN A 105 -10.22 12.78 -2.74
C GLN A 105 -8.70 12.76 -2.44
N TRP A 106 -8.31 13.02 -1.20
CA TRP A 106 -6.95 12.87 -0.70
C TRP A 106 -6.62 11.43 -0.30
N GLY A 107 -7.64 10.56 -0.19
CA GLY A 107 -7.48 9.13 0.11
C GLY A 107 -6.88 8.34 -1.05
N GLN A 108 -6.37 7.16 -0.75
CA GLN A 108 -5.73 6.27 -1.73
C GLN A 108 -6.73 5.62 -2.70
N ASP A 109 -7.99 5.43 -2.28
CA ASP A 109 -9.07 4.75 -3.03
C ASP A 109 -10.36 5.59 -2.95
N PHE A 110 -10.34 6.78 -3.57
CA PHE A 110 -11.52 7.63 -3.62
C PHE A 110 -12.63 6.97 -4.43
N ARG A 111 -13.85 6.94 -3.86
CA ARG A 111 -15.05 6.40 -4.50
C ARG A 111 -16.20 7.40 -4.45
N GLN A 112 -16.68 7.77 -5.61
CA GLN A 112 -17.76 8.76 -5.72
C GLN A 112 -19.04 8.32 -5.00
N SER A 113 -19.36 7.03 -5.01
CA SER A 113 -20.51 6.46 -4.31
C SER A 113 -20.50 6.65 -2.79
N TYR A 114 -19.34 6.92 -2.18
CA TYR A 114 -19.25 7.27 -0.75
C TYR A 114 -19.77 8.67 -0.45
N LEU A 115 -19.83 9.56 -1.43
CA LEU A 115 -20.41 10.89 -1.29
C LEU A 115 -21.95 10.86 -1.14
N ASP A 116 -22.58 9.75 -1.48
CA ASP A 116 -24.02 9.54 -1.32
C ASP A 116 -24.40 9.19 0.13
N ILE A 117 -23.44 8.78 0.96
CA ILE A 117 -23.70 8.36 2.35
C ILE A 117 -24.40 9.45 3.17
N PRO A 118 -23.92 10.71 3.23
CA PRO A 118 -24.60 11.75 3.99
C PRO A 118 -26.00 12.08 3.43
N VAL A 119 -26.17 12.03 2.11
CA VAL A 119 -27.48 12.24 1.48
C VAL A 119 -28.45 11.14 1.88
N PHE A 120 -28.00 9.88 1.85
CA PHE A 120 -28.78 8.74 2.32
C PHE A 120 -29.15 8.88 3.80
N MET A 121 -28.22 9.27 4.67
CA MET A 121 -28.48 9.45 6.11
C MET A 121 -29.53 10.54 6.38
N GLU A 122 -29.54 11.61 5.63
CA GLU A 122 -30.49 12.72 5.77
C GLU A 122 -31.93 12.32 5.36
N GLN A 123 -32.06 11.32 4.51
CA GLN A 123 -33.36 10.82 4.04
C GLN A 123 -33.97 9.75 4.95
N LEU A 124 -33.25 9.27 5.96
CA LEU A 124 -33.78 8.29 6.92
C LEU A 124 -34.81 8.94 7.85
N PRO A 125 -35.84 8.19 8.33
CA PRO A 125 -36.85 8.71 9.25
C PRO A 125 -36.31 9.30 10.55
N ALA A 126 -35.16 8.78 11.01
CA ALA A 126 -34.40 9.31 12.14
C ALA A 126 -32.91 9.20 11.83
N ARG A 127 -32.14 10.20 12.26
CA ARG A 127 -30.68 10.20 12.05
C ARG A 127 -30.05 9.09 12.89
N PRO A 128 -29.37 8.11 12.28
CA PRO A 128 -28.67 7.05 13.02
C PRO A 128 -27.36 7.56 13.61
N ILE A 129 -26.80 6.80 14.56
CA ILE A 129 -25.41 6.98 14.98
C ILE A 129 -24.52 6.72 13.76
N CYS A 130 -23.63 7.63 13.44
CA CYS A 130 -22.67 7.46 12.36
C CYS A 130 -21.27 7.18 12.93
N THR A 131 -20.65 6.09 12.49
CA THR A 131 -19.27 5.72 12.86
C THR A 131 -18.46 5.49 11.60
N ALA A 132 -17.20 5.92 11.61
CA ALA A 132 -16.29 5.82 10.47
C ALA A 132 -15.00 5.09 10.87
N PHE A 133 -14.61 4.10 10.08
CA PHE A 133 -13.45 3.26 10.36
C PHE A 133 -12.50 3.26 9.16
N THR A 134 -11.21 3.46 9.43
CA THR A 134 -10.16 3.32 8.42
C THR A 134 -8.87 2.80 9.04
N ALA A 135 -8.04 2.13 8.24
CA ALA A 135 -6.71 1.69 8.64
C ALA A 135 -5.63 2.73 8.31
N THR A 136 -5.92 3.61 7.37
CA THR A 136 -4.96 4.56 6.78
C THR A 136 -5.65 5.90 6.59
N ALA A 137 -5.41 6.83 7.51
CA ALA A 137 -5.88 8.19 7.36
C ALA A 137 -4.75 9.16 7.76
N THR A 138 -4.36 10.02 6.84
CA THR A 138 -3.60 11.21 7.19
C THR A 138 -4.51 12.22 7.88
N LYS A 139 -3.96 13.23 8.55
CA LYS A 139 -4.76 14.29 9.20
C LYS A 139 -5.73 14.98 8.23
N GLN A 140 -5.35 15.12 6.97
CA GLN A 140 -6.21 15.71 5.94
C GLN A 140 -7.40 14.80 5.63
N VAL A 141 -7.15 13.50 5.46
CA VAL A 141 -8.21 12.49 5.21
C VAL A 141 -9.16 12.39 6.40
N GLU A 142 -8.65 12.45 7.63
CA GLU A 142 -9.45 12.47 8.86
C GLU A 142 -10.40 13.67 8.92
N ALA A 143 -9.88 14.87 8.64
CA ALA A 143 -10.69 16.08 8.58
C ALA A 143 -11.78 15.98 7.48
N ASP A 144 -11.45 15.42 6.33
CA ASP A 144 -12.41 15.19 5.25
C ASP A 144 -13.49 14.18 5.65
N ILE A 145 -13.14 13.07 6.28
CA ILE A 145 -14.11 12.08 6.78
C ILE A 145 -15.14 12.77 7.69
N ALA A 146 -14.68 13.51 8.68
CA ALA A 146 -15.56 14.21 9.62
C ALA A 146 -16.47 15.21 8.91
N ARG A 147 -15.93 16.02 8.00
CA ARG A 147 -16.63 17.06 7.26
C ARG A 147 -17.64 16.47 6.26
N ILE A 148 -17.19 15.54 5.41
CA ILE A 148 -18.01 15.01 4.30
C ILE A 148 -19.13 14.12 4.83
N LEU A 149 -18.84 13.23 5.79
CA LEU A 149 -19.87 12.41 6.44
C LEU A 149 -20.75 13.20 7.42
N LYS A 150 -20.53 14.51 7.58
CA LYS A 150 -21.28 15.40 8.49
C LYS A 150 -21.36 14.81 9.90
N LEU A 151 -20.23 14.30 10.42
CA LEU A 151 -20.18 13.76 11.78
C LEU A 151 -20.45 14.87 12.80
N GLN A 152 -21.30 14.58 13.80
CA GLN A 152 -21.69 15.52 14.85
C GLN A 152 -20.85 15.28 16.08
N GLU A 153 -20.03 16.27 16.48
CA GLU A 153 -19.14 16.19 17.65
C GLU A 153 -18.41 14.84 17.76
N PRO A 154 -17.69 14.41 16.69
CA PRO A 154 -17.13 13.07 16.66
C PRO A 154 -16.02 12.91 17.70
N GLU A 155 -16.08 11.79 18.41
CA GLU A 155 -14.93 11.32 19.18
C GLU A 155 -13.95 10.60 18.24
N ILE A 156 -12.71 11.08 18.19
CA ILE A 156 -11.68 10.55 17.30
C ILE A 156 -10.70 9.72 18.11
N ILE A 157 -10.63 8.42 17.79
CA ILE A 157 -9.77 7.47 18.50
C ILE A 157 -8.66 6.99 17.57
N HIS A 158 -7.41 7.24 17.97
CA HIS A 158 -6.22 6.75 17.27
C HIS A 158 -5.57 5.61 18.05
N THR A 159 -5.36 4.48 17.39
CA THR A 159 -4.61 3.35 17.97
C THR A 159 -3.12 3.38 17.64
N GLY A 160 -2.68 4.41 16.88
CA GLY A 160 -1.31 4.53 16.35
C GLY A 160 -1.04 3.63 15.14
N PHE A 161 0.00 3.98 14.41
CA PHE A 161 0.44 3.24 13.22
C PHE A 161 1.66 2.35 13.49
N ASP A 162 2.26 2.41 14.69
CA ASP A 162 3.48 1.66 14.96
C ASP A 162 3.21 0.17 15.24
N ARG A 163 3.68 -0.66 14.33
CA ARG A 163 3.70 -2.12 14.42
C ARG A 163 5.11 -2.59 14.75
N LYS A 164 5.48 -2.61 16.04
CA LYS A 164 6.84 -2.90 16.53
C LYS A 164 7.37 -4.27 16.09
N ASN A 165 6.48 -5.24 15.91
CA ASN A 165 6.81 -6.60 15.48
C ASN A 165 7.17 -6.72 13.99
N LEU A 166 6.93 -5.69 13.16
CA LEU A 166 7.25 -5.72 11.74
C LEU A 166 8.67 -5.19 11.49
N PHE A 167 9.46 -5.95 10.77
CA PHE A 167 10.72 -5.49 10.20
C PHE A 167 10.47 -4.89 8.81
N PHE A 168 10.88 -3.65 8.58
CA PHE A 168 10.79 -3.01 7.27
C PHE A 168 12.14 -3.01 6.56
N GLY A 169 12.17 -3.59 5.36
CA GLY A 169 13.39 -3.65 4.56
C GLY A 169 13.19 -3.19 3.12
N VAL A 170 14.14 -2.45 2.59
CA VAL A 170 14.21 -2.13 1.15
C VAL A 170 15.47 -2.74 0.58
N ARG A 171 15.32 -3.57 -0.45
CA ARG A 171 16.43 -4.15 -1.21
C ARG A 171 16.38 -3.65 -2.67
N ARG A 172 17.55 -3.42 -3.26
CA ARG A 172 17.69 -2.90 -4.64
C ARG A 172 18.52 -3.89 -5.47
N PRO A 173 17.97 -5.08 -5.75
CA PRO A 173 18.71 -6.12 -6.45
C PRO A 173 18.87 -5.81 -7.94
N ASN A 174 19.91 -6.35 -8.55
CA ASN A 174 20.05 -6.35 -10.00
C ASN A 174 19.07 -7.35 -10.67
N ASN A 175 18.74 -8.43 -9.97
CA ASN A 175 17.78 -9.45 -10.39
C ASN A 175 16.80 -9.72 -9.24
N LYS A 176 15.55 -9.27 -9.40
CA LYS A 176 14.50 -9.41 -8.39
C LYS A 176 14.08 -10.86 -8.14
N THR A 177 14.03 -11.68 -9.19
CA THR A 177 13.63 -13.08 -9.08
C THR A 177 14.63 -13.88 -8.24
N ARG A 178 15.93 -13.68 -8.49
CA ARG A 178 16.98 -14.32 -7.67
C ARG A 178 16.90 -13.88 -6.20
N GLU A 179 16.66 -12.59 -5.97
CA GLU A 179 16.51 -12.04 -4.62
C GLU A 179 15.28 -12.60 -3.92
N LEU A 180 14.14 -12.72 -4.65
CA LEU A 180 12.92 -13.33 -4.14
C LEU A 180 13.17 -14.78 -3.70
N PHE A 181 13.83 -15.59 -4.54
CA PHE A 181 14.15 -16.98 -4.19
C PHE A 181 15.03 -17.08 -2.93
N GLN A 182 15.98 -16.16 -2.78
CA GLN A 182 16.80 -16.11 -1.57
C GLN A 182 15.96 -15.79 -0.33
N LEU A 183 15.09 -14.77 -0.40
CA LEU A 183 14.20 -14.40 0.69
C LEU A 183 13.23 -15.52 1.08
N LEU A 184 12.72 -16.27 0.11
CA LEU A 184 11.81 -17.40 0.37
C LEU A 184 12.55 -18.57 1.04
N ARG A 185 13.80 -18.85 0.65
CA ARG A 185 14.64 -19.85 1.34
C ARG A 185 14.96 -19.42 2.78
N GLU A 186 15.21 -18.13 3.03
CA GLU A 186 15.41 -17.59 4.38
C GLU A 186 14.14 -17.72 5.25
N ASN A 187 12.95 -17.87 4.61
CA ASN A 187 11.65 -18.04 5.25
C ASN A 187 11.01 -19.41 4.97
N ASP A 188 11.82 -20.42 4.75
CA ASP A 188 11.32 -21.77 4.47
C ASP A 188 10.35 -22.29 5.53
N GLY A 189 9.29 -22.96 5.09
CA GLY A 189 8.22 -23.48 5.96
C GLY A 189 7.27 -22.42 6.54
N LYS A 190 7.43 -21.12 6.21
CA LYS A 190 6.56 -20.05 6.69
C LYS A 190 5.55 -19.62 5.62
N SER A 191 4.39 -19.12 6.08
CA SER A 191 3.38 -18.54 5.19
C SER A 191 3.68 -17.06 4.92
N GLY A 192 3.48 -16.63 3.66
CA GLY A 192 3.71 -15.24 3.28
C GLY A 192 3.07 -14.84 1.95
N ILE A 193 3.10 -13.55 1.69
CA ILE A 193 2.47 -12.94 0.51
C ILE A 193 3.55 -12.23 -0.33
N VAL A 194 3.49 -12.42 -1.65
CA VAL A 194 4.32 -11.72 -2.63
C VAL A 194 3.42 -10.83 -3.49
N TYR A 195 3.52 -9.51 -3.33
CA TYR A 195 2.75 -8.54 -4.09
C TYR A 195 3.42 -8.14 -5.39
N CYS A 196 2.66 -8.19 -6.48
CA CYS A 196 3.05 -7.75 -7.82
C CYS A 196 2.09 -6.67 -8.34
N SER A 197 2.58 -5.73 -9.15
CA SER A 197 1.79 -4.60 -9.64
C SER A 197 0.83 -4.95 -10.79
N THR A 198 1.03 -6.07 -11.49
CA THR A 198 0.22 -6.47 -12.65
C THR A 198 -0.15 -7.94 -12.61
N ARG A 199 -1.28 -8.30 -13.26
CA ARG A 199 -1.71 -9.71 -13.43
C ARG A 199 -0.62 -10.55 -14.09
N LYS A 200 0.01 -10.01 -15.15
CA LYS A 200 1.10 -10.70 -15.88
C LYS A 200 2.29 -10.99 -14.95
N ALA A 201 2.68 -10.02 -14.11
CA ALA A 201 3.78 -10.25 -13.17
C ALA A 201 3.43 -11.29 -12.09
N VAL A 202 2.16 -11.37 -11.67
CA VAL A 202 1.68 -12.43 -10.76
C VAL A 202 1.86 -13.81 -11.39
N GLU A 203 1.43 -13.97 -12.65
CA GLU A 203 1.57 -15.23 -13.37
C GLU A 203 3.04 -15.64 -13.53
N GLU A 204 3.87 -14.73 -14.08
CA GLU A 204 5.30 -14.99 -14.30
C GLU A 204 6.05 -15.33 -12.99
N VAL A 205 5.76 -14.64 -11.90
CA VAL A 205 6.40 -14.88 -10.60
C VAL A 205 5.89 -16.19 -9.99
N CYS A 206 4.59 -16.47 -10.04
CA CYS A 206 4.02 -17.71 -9.51
C CYS A 206 4.57 -18.93 -10.24
N ASP A 207 4.61 -18.91 -11.56
CA ASP A 207 5.14 -19.99 -12.38
C ASP A 207 6.64 -20.21 -12.10
N ALA A 208 7.43 -19.14 -12.04
CA ALA A 208 8.85 -19.23 -11.70
C ALA A 208 9.07 -19.82 -10.29
N LEU A 209 8.20 -19.52 -9.31
CA LEU A 209 8.26 -20.11 -7.97
C LEU A 209 7.97 -21.61 -8.01
N ARG A 210 6.90 -22.03 -8.70
CA ARG A 210 6.51 -23.44 -8.83
C ARG A 210 7.59 -24.27 -9.55
N GLU A 211 8.15 -23.76 -10.65
CA GLU A 211 9.24 -24.38 -11.38
C GLU A 211 10.51 -24.58 -10.52
N ASN A 212 10.72 -23.72 -9.53
CA ASN A 212 11.84 -23.83 -8.59
C ASN A 212 11.48 -24.53 -7.27
N GLY A 213 10.33 -25.23 -7.21
CA GLY A 213 9.93 -26.08 -6.10
C GLY A 213 9.33 -25.34 -4.90
N PHE A 214 8.93 -24.07 -5.05
CA PHE A 214 8.22 -23.35 -3.98
C PHE A 214 6.72 -23.62 -4.08
N PRO A 215 6.05 -24.02 -2.97
CA PRO A 215 4.61 -24.23 -2.96
C PRO A 215 3.88 -22.88 -2.96
N ALA A 216 3.50 -22.41 -4.15
CA ALA A 216 2.91 -21.09 -4.36
C ALA A 216 1.58 -21.17 -5.10
N THR A 217 0.64 -20.31 -4.73
CA THR A 217 -0.61 -20.05 -5.45
C THR A 217 -0.71 -18.58 -5.84
N ARG A 218 -1.71 -18.23 -6.67
CA ARG A 218 -1.85 -16.89 -7.25
C ARG A 218 -3.23 -16.30 -7.02
N TYR A 219 -3.31 -14.95 -6.97
CA TYR A 219 -4.58 -14.26 -6.85
C TYR A 219 -4.57 -12.91 -7.58
N HIS A 220 -5.49 -12.72 -8.51
CA HIS A 220 -5.74 -11.44 -9.17
C HIS A 220 -7.14 -11.41 -9.81
N ALA A 221 -7.66 -10.23 -10.10
CA ALA A 221 -9.02 -10.03 -10.62
C ALA A 221 -9.28 -10.63 -12.03
N GLY A 222 -8.26 -11.18 -12.70
CA GLY A 222 -8.43 -11.86 -13.99
C GLY A 222 -8.73 -13.36 -13.89
N LEU A 223 -8.64 -13.94 -12.68
CA LEU A 223 -9.01 -15.34 -12.44
C LEU A 223 -10.53 -15.48 -12.32
N SER A 224 -11.06 -16.67 -12.58
CA SER A 224 -12.47 -16.99 -12.31
C SER A 224 -12.77 -16.91 -10.80
N ASP A 225 -14.04 -16.72 -10.45
CA ASP A 225 -14.46 -16.67 -9.04
C ASP A 225 -14.15 -17.99 -8.31
N THR A 226 -14.34 -19.11 -8.99
CA THR A 226 -14.04 -20.44 -8.46
C THR A 226 -12.55 -20.61 -8.20
N GLU A 227 -11.69 -20.21 -9.15
CA GLU A 227 -10.24 -20.29 -8.98
C GLU A 227 -9.74 -19.34 -7.89
N ARG A 228 -10.32 -18.12 -7.78
CA ARG A 228 -10.00 -17.18 -6.71
C ARG A 228 -10.34 -17.77 -5.33
N ALA A 229 -11.53 -18.35 -5.18
CA ALA A 229 -11.94 -18.98 -3.94
C ALA A 229 -11.03 -20.15 -3.56
N GLN A 230 -10.75 -21.06 -4.50
CA GLN A 230 -9.88 -22.21 -4.28
C GLN A 230 -8.45 -21.77 -3.87
N ASN A 231 -7.85 -20.83 -4.59
CA ASN A 231 -6.51 -20.33 -4.29
C ASN A 231 -6.43 -19.60 -2.94
N GLN A 232 -7.50 -18.89 -2.56
CA GLN A 232 -7.63 -18.25 -1.26
C GLN A 232 -7.68 -19.31 -0.15
N ASP A 233 -8.50 -20.34 -0.31
CA ASP A 233 -8.62 -21.44 0.65
C ASP A 233 -7.30 -22.22 0.78
N ASP A 234 -6.61 -22.48 -0.33
CA ASP A 234 -5.31 -23.14 -0.30
C ASP A 234 -4.28 -22.37 0.50
N PHE A 235 -4.32 -21.02 0.43
CA PHE A 235 -3.46 -20.17 1.23
C PHE A 235 -3.92 -20.08 2.69
N LEU A 236 -5.22 -19.92 2.94
CA LEU A 236 -5.78 -19.80 4.30
C LEU A 236 -5.51 -21.06 5.13
N TYR A 237 -5.64 -22.24 4.51
CA TYR A 237 -5.44 -23.54 5.17
C TYR A 237 -4.00 -24.07 5.09
N ASP A 238 -3.03 -23.24 4.69
CA ASP A 238 -1.61 -23.61 4.58
C ASP A 238 -1.32 -24.77 3.58
N ARG A 239 -2.23 -25.05 2.64
CA ARG A 239 -1.99 -26.01 1.54
C ARG A 239 -0.95 -25.44 0.56
N GLN A 240 -1.04 -24.15 0.31
CA GLN A 240 -0.07 -23.36 -0.46
C GLN A 240 0.37 -22.16 0.40
N PRO A 241 1.51 -22.24 1.11
CA PRO A 241 1.91 -21.21 2.07
C PRO A 241 2.38 -19.90 1.43
N ILE A 242 2.62 -19.86 0.12
CA ILE A 242 3.05 -18.65 -0.59
C ILE A 242 1.92 -18.19 -1.52
N MET A 243 1.40 -16.98 -1.26
CA MET A 243 0.45 -16.32 -2.14
C MET A 243 1.16 -15.28 -3.01
N VAL A 244 1.06 -15.39 -4.33
CA VAL A 244 1.52 -14.34 -5.26
C VAL A 244 0.29 -13.59 -5.77
N ALA A 245 0.23 -12.28 -5.54
CA ALA A 245 -1.01 -11.55 -5.81
C ALA A 245 -0.82 -10.10 -6.25
N THR A 246 -1.87 -9.54 -6.87
CA THR A 246 -2.04 -8.09 -6.96
C THR A 246 -2.68 -7.55 -5.67
N ASN A 247 -2.82 -6.22 -5.57
CA ASN A 247 -3.56 -5.56 -4.48
C ASN A 247 -5.03 -6.03 -4.34
N ALA A 248 -5.59 -6.69 -5.37
CA ALA A 248 -6.90 -7.33 -5.28
C ALA A 248 -6.96 -8.43 -4.20
N PHE A 249 -5.82 -9.04 -3.86
CA PHE A 249 -5.70 -9.96 -2.74
C PHE A 249 -5.34 -9.17 -1.49
N GLY A 250 -6.30 -8.90 -0.70
CA GLY A 250 -5.90 -8.18 0.48
C GLY A 250 -7.02 -7.71 1.37
N MET A 251 -7.97 -7.01 0.84
CA MET A 251 -9.07 -6.52 1.65
C MET A 251 -9.98 -7.71 2.03
N GLY A 252 -10.07 -7.97 3.35
CA GLY A 252 -10.88 -9.08 3.87
C GLY A 252 -10.15 -10.34 4.31
N ILE A 253 -8.87 -10.51 3.99
CA ILE A 253 -8.15 -11.72 4.38
C ILE A 253 -7.68 -11.62 5.83
N ASP A 254 -8.17 -12.52 6.66
CA ASP A 254 -7.80 -12.64 8.07
C ASP A 254 -6.99 -13.92 8.34
N LYS A 255 -5.77 -13.95 7.81
CA LYS A 255 -4.78 -14.98 8.14
C LYS A 255 -3.78 -14.40 9.15
N SER A 256 -3.78 -14.93 10.36
CA SER A 256 -2.96 -14.40 11.48
C SER A 256 -1.48 -14.73 11.36
N ASN A 257 -1.13 -15.88 10.78
CA ASN A 257 0.23 -16.44 10.74
C ASN A 257 1.04 -16.09 9.48
N VAL A 258 0.80 -14.91 8.88
CA VAL A 258 1.61 -14.41 7.76
C VAL A 258 2.94 -13.90 8.31
N SER A 259 4.03 -14.63 8.05
CA SER A 259 5.38 -14.33 8.58
C SER A 259 6.17 -13.34 7.72
N PHE A 260 5.81 -13.19 6.46
CA PHE A 260 6.45 -12.22 5.57
C PHE A 260 5.48 -11.65 4.51
N VAL A 261 5.73 -10.40 4.16
CA VAL A 261 5.16 -9.75 2.98
C VAL A 261 6.30 -9.21 2.12
N ILE A 262 6.38 -9.66 0.88
CA ILE A 262 7.40 -9.21 -0.07
C ILE A 262 6.71 -8.44 -1.19
N HIS A 263 7.05 -7.18 -1.36
CA HIS A 263 6.64 -6.40 -2.53
C HIS A 263 7.66 -6.62 -3.64
N TYR A 264 7.32 -7.48 -4.59
CA TYR A 264 8.14 -7.71 -5.79
C TYR A 264 8.21 -6.49 -6.68
N ASN A 265 7.10 -5.75 -6.78
CA ASN A 265 7.05 -4.41 -7.35
C ASN A 265 6.70 -3.38 -6.27
N MET A 266 7.15 -2.15 -6.45
CA MET A 266 6.83 -1.04 -5.56
C MET A 266 5.34 -0.69 -5.69
N PRO A 267 4.58 -0.58 -4.59
CA PRO A 267 3.22 -0.04 -4.59
C PRO A 267 3.16 1.40 -5.08
N MET A 268 1.97 1.90 -5.42
CA MET A 268 1.78 3.26 -5.90
C MET A 268 1.96 4.31 -4.82
N ASP A 269 1.63 3.98 -3.57
CA ASP A 269 1.61 4.88 -2.43
C ASP A 269 1.99 4.18 -1.12
N LEU A 270 2.23 4.96 -0.07
CA LEU A 270 2.62 4.47 1.25
C LEU A 270 1.44 3.84 2.01
N GLU A 271 0.23 4.29 1.74
CA GLU A 271 -0.99 3.78 2.34
C GLU A 271 -1.23 2.32 1.91
N SER A 272 -1.17 2.06 0.60
CA SER A 272 -1.24 0.70 0.03
C SER A 272 -0.11 -0.17 0.58
N TYR A 273 1.12 0.35 0.58
CA TYR A 273 2.26 -0.36 1.16
C TYR A 273 2.04 -0.73 2.63
N TYR A 274 1.55 0.21 3.44
CA TYR A 274 1.28 -0.01 4.86
C TYR A 274 0.15 -1.02 5.08
N GLN A 275 -0.95 -0.94 4.32
CA GLN A 275 -2.05 -1.89 4.39
C GLN A 275 -1.62 -3.31 4.00
N GLU A 276 -0.85 -3.46 2.93
CA GLU A 276 -0.34 -4.74 2.43
C GLU A 276 0.70 -5.32 3.38
N ALA A 277 1.69 -4.54 3.81
CA ALA A 277 2.69 -4.93 4.80
C ALA A 277 2.06 -5.29 6.16
N GLY A 278 1.01 -4.57 6.55
CA GLY A 278 0.27 -4.78 7.80
C GLY A 278 -0.47 -6.11 7.91
N ARG A 279 -0.51 -6.92 6.83
CA ARG A 279 -1.02 -8.30 6.86
C ARG A 279 -0.06 -9.25 7.55
N ALA A 280 1.22 -8.93 7.56
CA ALA A 280 2.23 -9.70 8.29
C ALA A 280 2.06 -9.55 9.81
N GLY A 281 2.33 -10.62 10.55
CA GLY A 281 2.42 -10.61 12.01
C GLY A 281 1.17 -10.09 12.71
N ARG A 282 -0.03 -10.44 12.28
CA ARG A 282 -1.28 -10.04 12.96
C ARG A 282 -1.42 -10.67 14.33
N ASP A 283 -0.80 -11.82 14.52
CA ASP A 283 -0.71 -12.54 15.79
C ASP A 283 0.31 -11.91 16.78
N GLY A 284 0.97 -10.80 16.41
CA GLY A 284 2.02 -10.16 17.19
C GLY A 284 3.41 -10.76 16.98
N SER A 285 3.54 -11.88 16.27
CA SER A 285 4.83 -12.51 15.98
C SER A 285 5.72 -11.62 15.11
N PRO A 286 7.06 -11.70 15.26
CA PRO A 286 8.00 -11.01 14.39
C PRO A 286 7.78 -11.38 12.93
N ALA A 287 7.62 -10.38 12.06
CA ALA A 287 7.38 -10.60 10.63
C ALA A 287 8.18 -9.64 9.77
N GLN A 288 8.46 -10.04 8.53
CA GLN A 288 9.29 -9.29 7.59
C GLN A 288 8.43 -8.64 6.49
N CYS A 289 8.66 -7.35 6.26
CA CYS A 289 8.06 -6.59 5.18
C CYS A 289 9.18 -6.06 4.27
N ILE A 290 9.40 -6.72 3.12
CA ILE A 290 10.53 -6.44 2.24
C ILE A 290 10.04 -5.87 0.91
N LEU A 291 10.56 -4.72 0.55
CA LEU A 291 10.33 -4.08 -0.75
C LEU A 291 11.53 -4.33 -1.69
N LEU A 292 11.28 -4.96 -2.84
CA LEU A 292 12.26 -5.10 -3.92
C LEU A 292 12.12 -3.93 -4.91
N TYR A 293 12.83 -2.84 -4.61
CA TYR A 293 12.75 -1.61 -5.39
C TYR A 293 13.55 -1.66 -6.70
N SER A 294 12.97 -1.12 -7.75
CA SER A 294 13.62 -0.83 -9.02
C SER A 294 13.09 0.49 -9.59
N GLY A 295 13.94 1.30 -10.20
CA GLY A 295 13.49 2.52 -10.91
C GLY A 295 12.53 2.26 -12.08
N LYS A 296 12.39 1.00 -12.54
CA LYS A 296 11.36 0.60 -13.50
C LYS A 296 9.96 0.64 -12.88
N ASP A 297 9.84 0.33 -11.58
CA ASP A 297 8.54 0.32 -10.89
C ASP A 297 7.91 1.71 -10.90
N VAL A 298 8.71 2.76 -10.70
CA VAL A 298 8.23 4.15 -10.73
C VAL A 298 7.59 4.49 -12.08
N ARG A 299 8.25 4.09 -13.19
CA ARG A 299 7.71 4.32 -14.54
C ARG A 299 6.45 3.51 -14.81
N THR A 300 6.42 2.27 -14.35
CA THR A 300 5.22 1.41 -14.47
C THR A 300 4.05 2.01 -13.70
N ASN A 301 4.29 2.47 -12.48
CA ASN A 301 3.26 3.08 -11.65
C ASN A 301 2.77 4.42 -12.22
N ASP A 302 3.67 5.26 -12.75
CA ASP A 302 3.28 6.51 -13.43
C ASP A 302 2.40 6.23 -14.66
N PHE A 303 2.77 5.23 -15.47
CA PHE A 303 1.96 4.79 -16.61
C PHE A 303 0.56 4.27 -16.16
N LEU A 304 0.51 3.47 -15.09
CA LEU A 304 -0.75 2.97 -14.55
C LEU A 304 -1.64 4.09 -14.02
N LEU A 305 -1.07 5.10 -13.36
CA LEU A 305 -1.79 6.30 -12.90
C LEU A 305 -2.39 7.08 -14.07
N GLN A 306 -1.63 7.28 -15.15
CA GLN A 306 -2.14 7.97 -16.35
C GLN A 306 -3.28 7.20 -17.00
N ARG A 307 -3.14 5.87 -17.11
CA ARG A 307 -4.20 5.02 -17.68
C ARG A 307 -5.45 4.97 -16.81
N SER A 308 -5.30 4.96 -15.50
CA SER A 308 -6.41 4.97 -14.55
C SER A 308 -7.28 6.23 -14.70
N ARG A 309 -6.68 7.38 -15.07
CA ARG A 309 -7.43 8.61 -15.41
C ARG A 309 -8.45 8.40 -16.53
N GLU A 310 -8.11 7.58 -17.53
CA GLU A 310 -8.98 7.32 -18.70
C GLU A 310 -10.17 6.41 -18.36
N THR A 311 -10.04 5.60 -17.30
CA THR A 311 -11.02 4.58 -16.89
C THR A 311 -11.81 4.94 -15.63
N THR A 312 -11.52 6.10 -15.01
CA THR A 312 -12.20 6.54 -13.79
C THR A 312 -13.64 6.95 -14.09
N GLU A 313 -14.59 6.50 -13.24
CA GLU A 313 -16.02 6.81 -13.32
C GLU A 313 -16.37 8.29 -13.01
N VAL A 314 -15.38 9.09 -12.64
CA VAL A 314 -15.54 10.53 -12.37
C VAL A 314 -15.76 11.27 -13.68
N GLU A 315 -16.91 11.92 -13.84
CA GLU A 315 -17.28 12.64 -15.07
C GLU A 315 -16.53 13.98 -15.22
N ASP A 316 -16.23 14.64 -14.10
CA ASP A 316 -15.60 15.96 -14.08
C ASP A 316 -14.10 15.90 -14.35
N GLU A 317 -13.64 16.63 -15.39
CA GLU A 317 -12.25 16.65 -15.83
C GLU A 317 -11.31 17.33 -14.80
N GLU A 318 -11.78 18.34 -14.07
CA GLU A 318 -10.97 19.01 -13.03
C GLU A 318 -10.69 18.04 -11.89
N THR A 319 -11.70 17.28 -11.46
CA THR A 319 -11.54 16.24 -10.43
C THR A 319 -10.60 15.12 -10.91
N ARG A 320 -10.72 14.68 -12.17
CA ARG A 320 -9.79 13.69 -12.75
C ARG A 320 -8.35 14.17 -12.75
N GLN A 321 -8.12 15.43 -13.14
CA GLN A 321 -6.79 16.02 -13.13
C GLN A 321 -6.24 16.14 -11.71
N PHE A 322 -7.05 16.59 -10.75
CA PHE A 322 -6.68 16.67 -9.35
C PHE A 322 -6.28 15.30 -8.78
N LEU A 323 -7.08 14.25 -9.03
CA LEU A 323 -6.77 12.89 -8.57
C LEU A 323 -5.45 12.36 -9.18
N LEU A 324 -5.17 12.68 -10.44
CA LEU A 324 -3.89 12.32 -11.07
C LEU A 324 -2.70 13.02 -10.39
N GLU A 325 -2.83 14.31 -10.09
CA GLU A 325 -1.77 15.07 -9.40
C GLU A 325 -1.52 14.54 -7.99
N GLN A 326 -2.59 14.24 -7.26
CA GLN A 326 -2.50 13.59 -5.94
C GLN A 326 -1.85 12.20 -6.04
N GLY A 327 -2.21 11.41 -7.04
CA GLY A 327 -1.58 10.11 -7.30
C GLY A 327 -0.08 10.22 -7.57
N LYS A 328 0.34 11.22 -8.34
CA LYS A 328 1.77 11.50 -8.61
C LYS A 328 2.52 11.93 -7.35
N GLU A 329 1.92 12.76 -6.50
CA GLU A 329 2.57 13.17 -5.24
C GLU A 329 2.70 11.96 -4.28
N ARG A 330 1.68 11.10 -4.16
CA ARG A 330 1.76 9.87 -3.37
C ARG A 330 2.84 8.91 -3.91
N LEU A 331 2.93 8.74 -5.24
CA LEU A 331 3.99 7.94 -5.86
C LEU A 331 5.39 8.51 -5.58
N LYS A 332 5.54 9.83 -5.55
CA LYS A 332 6.77 10.52 -5.16
C LYS A 332 7.14 10.21 -3.70
N GLN A 333 6.18 10.27 -2.77
CA GLN A 333 6.41 9.93 -1.35
C GLN A 333 6.81 8.45 -1.19
N MET A 334 6.16 7.53 -1.89
CA MET A 334 6.54 6.11 -1.90
C MET A 334 7.94 5.90 -2.50
N THR A 335 8.30 6.63 -3.55
CA THR A 335 9.65 6.60 -4.12
C THR A 335 10.69 7.10 -3.13
N PHE A 336 10.39 8.17 -2.39
CA PHE A 336 11.27 8.69 -1.35
C PHE A 336 11.45 7.70 -0.19
N TYR A 337 10.39 7.00 0.21
CA TYR A 337 10.50 5.90 1.15
C TYR A 337 11.43 4.80 0.64
N ALA A 338 11.21 4.33 -0.59
CA ALA A 338 11.99 3.25 -1.21
C ALA A 338 13.46 3.62 -1.47
N THR A 339 13.77 4.90 -1.55
CA THR A 339 15.14 5.40 -1.79
C THR A 339 15.81 5.96 -0.53
N SER A 340 15.13 5.99 0.59
CA SER A 340 15.61 6.54 1.86
C SER A 340 16.88 5.82 2.37
N THR A 341 17.72 6.60 3.05
CA THR A 341 18.85 6.13 3.87
C THR A 341 18.62 6.40 5.37
N THR A 342 17.48 7.00 5.72
CA THR A 342 17.03 7.24 7.10
C THR A 342 16.09 6.13 7.55
N CYS A 343 15.70 6.12 8.83
CA CYS A 343 14.84 5.11 9.40
C CYS A 343 13.51 4.97 8.63
N LEU A 344 13.25 3.78 8.07
CA LEU A 344 12.04 3.52 7.28
C LEU A 344 10.77 3.61 8.12
N ARG A 345 10.80 3.11 9.37
CA ARG A 345 9.66 3.17 10.29
C ARG A 345 9.33 4.61 10.66
N HIS A 346 10.33 5.40 11.05
CA HIS A 346 10.15 6.83 11.35
C HIS A 346 9.50 7.56 10.18
N ARG A 347 10.01 7.34 8.96
CA ARG A 347 9.49 7.98 7.75
C ARG A 347 8.03 7.61 7.45
N MET A 348 7.67 6.34 7.65
CA MET A 348 6.30 5.87 7.49
C MET A 348 5.36 6.48 8.54
N LEU A 349 5.76 6.46 9.81
CA LEU A 349 4.96 7.02 10.90
C LEU A 349 4.78 8.53 10.75
N GLN A 350 5.85 9.25 10.37
CA GLN A 350 5.78 10.69 10.07
C GLN A 350 4.80 11.00 8.93
N TYR A 351 4.76 10.16 7.87
CA TYR A 351 3.81 10.31 6.78
C TYR A 351 2.35 10.27 7.26
N PHE A 352 2.02 9.39 8.20
CA PHE A 352 0.70 9.32 8.82
C PHE A 352 0.48 10.32 9.97
N GLY A 353 1.46 11.18 10.26
CA GLY A 353 1.37 12.18 11.32
C GLY A 353 1.58 11.63 12.73
N ASP A 354 2.12 10.41 12.84
CA ASP A 354 2.45 9.75 14.10
C ASP A 354 3.88 10.08 14.56
N HIS A 355 4.09 10.13 15.86
CA HIS A 355 5.40 10.43 16.44
C HIS A 355 6.22 9.17 16.62
N SER A 356 7.49 9.22 16.24
CA SER A 356 8.43 8.12 16.47
C SER A 356 9.85 8.63 16.62
N PRO A 357 10.73 7.86 17.29
CA PRO A 357 12.16 8.15 17.31
C PRO A 357 12.76 8.16 15.89
N ASP A 358 13.82 8.93 15.68
CA ASP A 358 14.56 8.99 14.41
C ASP A 358 15.19 7.66 13.99
N SER A 359 15.33 6.72 14.93
CA SER A 359 15.85 5.37 14.70
C SER A 359 15.00 4.34 15.44
N CYS A 360 14.54 3.31 14.74
CA CYS A 360 13.75 2.23 15.33
C CYS A 360 14.56 0.99 15.71
N GLY A 361 15.84 0.89 15.32
CA GLY A 361 16.68 -0.31 15.52
C GLY A 361 16.19 -1.57 14.78
N ASN A 362 15.05 -1.54 14.10
CA ASN A 362 14.41 -2.70 13.47
C ASN A 362 13.93 -2.40 12.03
N CYS A 363 14.82 -1.83 11.20
CA CYS A 363 14.61 -1.69 9.77
C CYS A 363 15.93 -1.78 9.01
N SER A 364 15.88 -2.03 7.70
CA SER A 364 17.10 -2.18 6.91
C SER A 364 18.04 -0.97 6.98
N CYS A 365 17.48 0.25 7.07
CA CYS A 365 18.31 1.46 7.20
C CYS A 365 18.98 1.57 8.57
N CYS A 366 18.28 1.26 9.67
CA CYS A 366 18.88 1.32 11.01
C CYS A 366 19.94 0.23 11.24
N LEU A 367 19.81 -0.93 10.60
CA LEU A 367 20.76 -2.03 10.71
C LEU A 367 21.95 -1.92 9.74
N THR A 368 21.86 -1.02 8.75
CA THR A 368 22.95 -0.78 7.81
C THR A 368 23.92 0.25 8.40
N ASN A 369 25.21 -0.08 8.44
CA ASN A 369 26.23 0.89 8.77
C ASN A 369 26.43 1.83 7.59
N TYR A 370 26.27 3.12 7.82
CA TYR A 370 26.53 4.17 6.84
C TYR A 370 27.78 4.94 7.24
N ARG A 371 28.53 5.39 6.25
CA ARG A 371 29.52 6.48 6.41
C ARG A 371 28.95 7.73 5.79
N GLU A 372 29.24 8.87 6.37
CA GLU A 372 28.90 10.16 5.76
C GLU A 372 30.04 10.57 4.82
N GLU A 373 29.68 10.97 3.62
CA GLU A 373 30.58 11.46 2.60
C GLU A 373 30.13 12.84 2.15
N ASP A 374 31.08 13.74 1.99
CA ASP A 374 30.83 15.04 1.36
C ASP A 374 30.68 14.84 -0.17
N ALA A 375 29.47 15.01 -0.64
CA ALA A 375 29.09 14.94 -2.04
C ALA A 375 28.91 16.33 -2.68
N THR A 376 29.26 17.42 -1.99
CA THR A 376 29.04 18.79 -2.45
C THR A 376 29.64 19.03 -3.82
N THR A 377 30.87 18.56 -4.08
CA THR A 377 31.52 18.70 -5.39
C THR A 377 30.75 17.95 -6.48
N ALA A 378 30.26 16.74 -6.21
CA ALA A 378 29.46 15.98 -7.17
C ALA A 378 28.10 16.63 -7.40
N ALA A 379 27.45 17.14 -6.34
CA ALA A 379 26.21 17.90 -6.44
C ALA A 379 26.37 19.16 -7.30
N LYS A 380 27.45 19.93 -7.11
CA LYS A 380 27.77 21.09 -7.96
C LYS A 380 27.93 20.71 -9.42
N LYS A 381 28.56 19.57 -9.73
CA LYS A 381 28.70 19.07 -11.11
C LYS A 381 27.33 18.74 -11.73
N ILE A 382 26.44 18.09 -10.96
CA ILE A 382 25.08 17.78 -11.41
C ILE A 382 24.30 19.06 -11.67
N ILE A 383 24.26 19.99 -10.71
CA ILE A 383 23.57 21.29 -10.82
C ILE A 383 24.11 22.10 -12.02
N SER A 384 25.42 22.12 -12.19
CA SER A 384 26.08 22.80 -13.33
C SER A 384 25.70 22.18 -14.67
N CYS A 385 25.53 20.86 -14.72
CA CYS A 385 25.08 20.17 -15.93
C CYS A 385 23.66 20.59 -16.31
N VAL A 386 22.74 20.57 -15.34
CA VAL A 386 21.35 21.01 -15.54
C VAL A 386 21.31 22.48 -16.00
N TYR A 387 22.03 23.37 -15.33
CA TYR A 387 22.10 24.79 -15.69
C TYR A 387 22.60 25.00 -17.14
N ARG A 388 23.71 24.36 -17.51
CA ARG A 388 24.31 24.53 -18.83
C ARG A 388 23.44 23.95 -19.95
N ALA A 389 22.78 22.81 -19.66
CA ALA A 389 21.81 22.24 -20.58
C ALA A 389 20.64 23.19 -20.83
N GLN A 390 20.02 23.72 -19.75
CA GLN A 390 18.92 24.68 -19.86
C GLN A 390 19.33 25.95 -20.60
N LYS A 391 20.51 26.49 -20.33
CA LYS A 391 21.05 27.65 -21.07
C LYS A 391 21.27 27.35 -22.55
N GLY A 392 21.58 26.12 -22.92
CA GLY A 392 21.70 25.63 -24.29
C GLY A 392 20.37 25.24 -24.95
N GLY A 393 19.23 25.41 -24.26
CA GLY A 393 17.91 25.02 -24.77
C GLY A 393 17.62 23.51 -24.66
N TYR A 394 18.40 22.77 -23.89
CA TYR A 394 18.20 21.33 -23.70
C TYR A 394 17.43 21.04 -22.41
N HIS A 395 16.49 20.12 -22.50
CA HIS A 395 15.67 19.65 -21.40
C HIS A 395 16.11 18.23 -20.99
N LEU A 396 16.89 18.11 -19.92
CA LEU A 396 17.48 16.83 -19.51
C LEU A 396 16.63 16.13 -18.46
N SER A 397 16.26 14.89 -18.73
CA SER A 397 15.72 13.99 -17.70
C SER A 397 16.82 13.55 -16.73
N ARG A 398 16.44 12.97 -15.58
CA ARG A 398 17.39 12.38 -14.61
C ARG A 398 18.39 11.43 -15.26
N THR A 399 17.91 10.55 -16.13
CA THR A 399 18.75 9.55 -16.82
C THR A 399 19.69 10.17 -17.83
N MET A 400 19.21 11.17 -18.57
CA MET A 400 20.05 11.90 -19.54
C MET A 400 21.13 12.70 -18.82
N THR A 401 20.80 13.36 -17.71
CA THR A 401 21.79 14.10 -16.90
C THR A 401 22.90 13.17 -16.39
N ALA A 402 22.52 12.00 -15.85
CA ALA A 402 23.51 11.01 -15.40
C ALA A 402 24.37 10.51 -16.59
N ASP A 403 23.76 10.22 -17.73
CA ASP A 403 24.47 9.75 -18.93
C ASP A 403 25.43 10.81 -19.48
N VAL A 404 25.06 12.09 -19.49
CA VAL A 404 25.95 13.21 -19.89
C VAL A 404 27.13 13.32 -18.92
N LEU A 405 26.87 13.34 -17.61
CA LEU A 405 27.92 13.46 -16.58
C LEU A 405 28.93 12.31 -16.61
N MET A 406 28.49 11.13 -17.03
CA MET A 406 29.31 9.92 -17.16
C MET A 406 30.00 9.79 -18.52
N GLY A 407 29.78 10.71 -19.46
CA GLY A 407 30.35 10.63 -20.79
C GLY A 407 29.82 9.46 -21.63
N SER A 408 28.54 9.17 -21.54
CA SER A 408 27.90 8.04 -22.23
C SER A 408 27.86 8.27 -23.75
N LYS A 409 28.35 7.29 -24.53
CA LYS A 409 28.36 7.30 -26.00
C LYS A 409 27.04 6.88 -26.65
N LYS A 410 25.90 7.01 -25.95
CA LYS A 410 24.57 6.70 -26.51
C LYS A 410 24.27 7.59 -27.72
N GLU A 411 23.81 6.97 -28.79
CA GLU A 411 23.50 7.64 -30.05
C GLU A 411 22.51 8.81 -29.87
N SER A 412 21.53 8.66 -29.00
CA SER A 412 20.56 9.71 -28.68
C SER A 412 21.20 10.97 -28.09
N LEU A 413 22.25 10.84 -27.27
CA LEU A 413 22.97 11.99 -26.70
C LEU A 413 23.84 12.67 -27.75
N LEU A 414 24.49 11.88 -28.59
CA LEU A 414 25.36 12.39 -29.67
C LEU A 414 24.55 13.12 -30.75
N ARG A 415 23.38 12.61 -31.13
CA ARG A 415 22.43 13.29 -32.04
C ARG A 415 21.99 14.66 -31.50
N MET A 416 21.79 14.76 -30.18
CA MET A 416 21.45 16.01 -29.51
C MET A 416 22.67 16.91 -29.24
N ARG A 417 23.86 16.50 -29.61
CA ARG A 417 25.14 17.21 -29.37
C ARG A 417 25.41 17.51 -27.89
N LEU A 418 24.91 16.65 -27.00
CA LEU A 418 25.09 16.79 -25.54
C LEU A 418 26.53 16.45 -25.11
N ASP A 419 27.30 15.78 -25.95
CA ASP A 419 28.76 15.56 -25.84
C ASP A 419 29.56 16.84 -25.88
N GLN A 420 29.01 17.95 -26.44
CA GLN A 420 29.62 19.26 -26.48
C GLN A 420 29.43 20.08 -25.20
N LEU A 421 28.60 19.63 -24.29
CA LEU A 421 28.47 20.28 -22.99
C LEU A 421 29.77 20.14 -22.20
N SER A 422 30.28 21.26 -21.67
CA SER A 422 31.50 21.25 -20.84
C SER A 422 31.37 20.41 -19.56
N THR A 423 30.21 19.87 -19.29
CA THR A 423 29.91 18.94 -18.19
C THR A 423 29.79 17.48 -18.65
N TYR A 424 30.12 17.20 -19.93
CA TYR A 424 30.15 15.84 -20.43
C TYR A 424 31.35 15.08 -19.87
N GLY A 425 31.12 13.92 -19.25
CA GLY A 425 32.17 13.04 -18.73
C GLY A 425 32.94 13.57 -17.51
N ILE A 426 32.45 14.60 -16.81
CA ILE A 426 33.18 15.20 -15.69
C ILE A 426 33.11 14.42 -14.37
N ILE A 427 32.27 13.40 -14.27
CA ILE A 427 32.18 12.51 -13.11
C ILE A 427 32.85 11.18 -13.42
N GLU A 428 34.06 10.97 -12.88
CA GLU A 428 34.88 9.77 -13.10
C GLU A 428 34.83 8.78 -11.92
N LYS A 429 34.63 9.28 -10.69
CA LYS A 429 34.77 8.48 -9.45
C LYS A 429 33.50 7.80 -8.97
N LEU A 430 32.34 8.19 -9.48
CA LEU A 430 31.06 7.61 -9.11
C LEU A 430 30.54 6.71 -10.22
N SER A 431 29.94 5.59 -9.86
CA SER A 431 29.18 4.78 -10.80
C SER A 431 27.91 5.50 -11.25
N ARG A 432 27.37 5.11 -12.41
CA ARG A 432 26.09 5.65 -12.91
C ARG A 432 24.96 5.52 -11.86
N ARG A 433 24.95 4.42 -11.10
CA ARG A 433 23.98 4.19 -10.03
C ARG A 433 24.13 5.21 -8.91
N GLU A 434 25.32 5.53 -8.50
CA GLU A 434 25.60 6.53 -7.46
C GLU A 434 25.25 7.94 -7.92
N VAL A 435 25.51 8.29 -9.19
CA VAL A 435 25.08 9.57 -9.77
C VAL A 435 23.56 9.68 -9.76
N MET A 436 22.85 8.63 -10.16
CA MET A 436 21.38 8.60 -10.12
C MET A 436 20.85 8.73 -8.70
N GLN A 437 21.46 8.06 -7.73
CA GLN A 437 21.09 8.18 -6.32
C GLN A 437 21.29 9.60 -5.80
N LEU A 438 22.42 10.23 -6.13
CA LEU A 438 22.68 11.61 -5.73
C LEU A 438 21.70 12.60 -6.36
N ILE A 439 21.31 12.40 -7.63
CA ILE A 439 20.24 13.19 -8.26
C ILE A 439 18.92 13.03 -7.48
N ASP A 440 18.55 11.79 -7.15
CA ASP A 440 17.32 11.52 -6.37
C ASP A 440 17.40 12.13 -4.97
N GLU A 441 18.55 12.10 -4.30
CA GLU A 441 18.78 12.78 -3.02
C GLU A 441 18.65 14.31 -3.11
N LEU A 442 19.16 14.94 -4.18
CA LEU A 442 19.02 16.37 -4.43
C LEU A 442 17.54 16.76 -4.68
N ILE A 443 16.78 15.90 -5.36
CA ILE A 443 15.34 16.11 -5.56
C ILE A 443 14.61 16.00 -4.21
N GLN A 444 14.95 15.02 -3.37
CA GLN A 444 14.35 14.84 -2.04
C GLN A 444 14.59 16.02 -1.10
N ARG A 445 15.74 16.68 -1.24
CA ARG A 445 16.12 17.86 -0.45
C ARG A 445 15.59 19.16 -1.03
N GLU A 446 14.84 19.08 -2.13
CA GLU A 446 14.39 20.24 -2.91
C GLU A 446 15.54 21.11 -3.47
N ASP A 447 16.74 20.53 -3.55
CA ASP A 447 17.90 21.16 -4.19
C ASP A 447 17.83 21.10 -5.73
N LEU A 448 17.04 20.17 -6.27
CA LEU A 448 16.59 20.07 -7.65
C LEU A 448 15.10 19.76 -7.66
N ALA A 449 14.40 20.10 -8.73
CA ALA A 449 13.01 19.73 -8.92
C ALA A 449 12.79 19.01 -10.26
N LEU A 450 11.65 18.33 -10.37
CA LEU A 450 11.18 17.74 -11.62
C LEU A 450 10.06 18.62 -12.17
N ARG A 451 10.12 18.94 -13.46
CA ARG A 451 9.06 19.65 -14.18
C ARG A 451 8.63 18.83 -15.38
N GLN A 452 7.33 18.75 -15.64
CA GLN A 452 6.84 18.08 -16.85
C GLN A 452 7.28 18.84 -18.10
N PHE A 453 7.88 18.14 -19.04
CA PHE A 453 8.26 18.64 -20.35
C PHE A 453 7.88 17.61 -21.40
N GLN A 454 6.85 17.91 -22.20
CA GLN A 454 6.27 16.95 -23.16
C GLN A 454 5.94 15.61 -22.49
N GLU A 455 6.48 14.49 -22.99
CA GLU A 455 6.22 13.14 -22.51
C GLU A 455 7.13 12.69 -21.35
N TYR A 456 8.07 13.53 -20.89
CA TYR A 456 9.00 13.16 -19.80
C TYR A 456 9.21 14.29 -18.80
N GLN A 457 9.79 13.93 -17.64
CA GLN A 457 10.15 14.90 -16.61
C GLN A 457 11.60 15.36 -16.78
N GLU A 458 11.80 16.67 -16.87
CA GLU A 458 13.11 17.32 -16.87
C GLU A 458 13.54 17.71 -15.46
N LEU A 459 14.85 17.78 -15.24
CA LEU A 459 15.42 18.37 -14.05
C LEU A 459 15.46 19.89 -14.18
N VAL A 460 15.02 20.59 -13.13
CA VAL A 460 15.09 22.05 -13.02
C VAL A 460 15.77 22.47 -11.73
N LEU A 461 16.38 23.66 -11.78
CA LEU A 461 17.05 24.28 -10.64
C LEU A 461 16.03 24.88 -9.67
N THR A 462 16.41 24.90 -8.38
CA THR A 462 15.65 25.50 -7.29
C THR A 462 16.52 26.54 -6.56
N ALA A 463 15.95 27.19 -5.53
CA ALA A 463 16.73 28.04 -4.63
C ALA A 463 17.88 27.26 -3.94
N GLY A 464 17.62 26.00 -3.52
CA GLY A 464 18.65 25.12 -2.94
C GLY A 464 19.81 24.82 -3.86
N SER A 465 19.59 24.73 -5.19
CA SER A 465 20.67 24.62 -6.18
C SER A 465 21.62 25.81 -6.12
N VAL A 466 21.07 27.02 -5.98
CA VAL A 466 21.87 28.26 -5.93
C VAL A 466 22.70 28.31 -4.65
N GLU A 467 22.12 27.92 -3.50
CA GLU A 467 22.84 27.85 -2.22
C GLU A 467 24.03 26.90 -2.28
N ILE A 468 23.87 25.71 -2.91
CA ILE A 468 24.95 24.73 -3.08
C ILE A 468 26.07 25.29 -3.98
N ILE A 469 25.72 25.94 -5.09
CA ILE A 469 26.72 26.54 -6.01
C ILE A 469 27.49 27.66 -5.33
N ARG A 470 26.85 28.44 -4.45
CA ARG A 470 27.47 29.56 -3.71
C ARG A 470 28.21 29.14 -2.43
N ASP A 471 28.37 27.85 -2.18
CA ASP A 471 29.00 27.30 -0.96
C ASP A 471 28.27 27.66 0.34
N GLN A 472 26.99 28.01 0.25
CA GLN A 472 26.14 28.31 1.42
C GLN A 472 25.52 27.05 2.02
N LYS A 473 25.50 25.94 1.25
CA LYS A 473 24.91 24.67 1.66
C LYS A 473 25.81 23.50 1.23
N THR A 474 26.15 22.62 2.17
CA THR A 474 26.90 21.39 1.90
C THR A 474 25.95 20.21 1.67
N VAL A 475 26.37 19.28 0.83
CA VAL A 475 25.61 18.06 0.51
C VAL A 475 26.31 16.86 1.13
N MET A 476 25.93 16.52 2.36
CA MET A 476 26.36 15.27 2.98
C MET A 476 25.44 14.12 2.55
N ARG A 477 26.02 12.99 2.12
CA ARG A 477 25.27 11.77 1.78
C ARG A 477 25.68 10.61 2.69
N ARG A 478 24.73 9.72 2.95
CA ARG A 478 24.97 8.49 3.70
C ARG A 478 25.19 7.33 2.73
N VAL A 479 26.39 6.81 2.69
CA VAL A 479 26.77 5.69 1.81
C VAL A 479 26.90 4.41 2.66
N PRO A 480 26.23 3.31 2.28
CA PRO A 480 26.35 2.09 3.04
C PRO A 480 27.79 1.57 2.99
N VAL A 481 28.33 1.27 4.16
CA VAL A 481 29.61 0.56 4.27
C VAL A 481 29.34 -0.88 3.86
N VAL A 482 29.80 -1.27 2.67
CA VAL A 482 29.64 -2.65 2.17
C VAL A 482 30.43 -3.59 3.11
N ARG A 483 29.72 -4.18 4.08
CA ARG A 483 30.18 -5.41 4.73
C ARG A 483 29.56 -6.57 3.96
N GLU A 484 30.35 -7.60 3.71
CA GLU A 484 29.87 -8.87 3.21
C GLU A 484 28.62 -9.32 4.00
N LYS A 485 27.56 -9.62 3.28
CA LYS A 485 26.29 -10.24 3.68
C LYS A 485 25.94 -10.12 5.18
N LEU A 486 25.21 -9.09 5.55
CA LEU A 486 24.40 -9.14 6.76
C LEU A 486 23.29 -10.17 6.51
N ALA A 487 23.42 -11.34 7.12
CA ALA A 487 22.28 -12.20 7.35
C ALA A 487 21.23 -11.37 8.10
N ALA A 488 19.97 -11.37 7.62
CA ALA A 488 18.89 -10.86 8.43
C ALA A 488 18.97 -11.53 9.81
N PRO A 489 18.71 -10.81 10.91
CA PRO A 489 18.70 -11.46 12.21
C PRO A 489 17.73 -12.63 12.12
N VAL A 490 18.25 -13.83 12.25
CA VAL A 490 17.46 -15.03 12.49
C VAL A 490 16.60 -14.69 13.69
N GLY A 491 15.27 -14.76 13.51
CA GLY A 491 14.32 -14.29 14.49
C GLY A 491 14.76 -14.63 15.90
N THR A 492 15.04 -13.62 16.69
CA THR A 492 15.12 -13.76 18.12
C THR A 492 13.80 -14.38 18.56
N LYS A 493 13.85 -15.58 19.14
CA LYS A 493 12.69 -16.20 19.76
C LYS A 493 12.03 -15.14 20.64
N ASP A 494 10.75 -14.92 20.43
CA ASP A 494 10.00 -14.00 21.26
C ASP A 494 10.16 -14.44 22.72
N PRO A 495 10.75 -13.63 23.59
CA PRO A 495 10.97 -14.02 24.98
C PRO A 495 9.64 -14.14 25.74
N THR A 496 8.51 -13.76 25.15
CA THR A 496 7.18 -13.78 25.77
C THR A 496 6.39 -15.06 25.49
N LEU A 497 6.74 -15.83 24.45
CA LEU A 497 6.13 -17.11 24.16
C LEU A 497 6.95 -18.25 24.78
N SER A 498 6.37 -19.00 25.68
CA SER A 498 7.02 -20.20 26.22
C SER A 498 7.19 -21.26 25.13
N ALA A 499 8.14 -22.17 25.31
CA ALA A 499 8.31 -23.31 24.40
C ALA A 499 7.00 -24.14 24.28
N ALA A 500 6.17 -24.16 25.33
CA ALA A 500 4.86 -24.80 25.35
C ALA A 500 3.84 -24.08 24.45
N ASP A 501 3.85 -22.74 24.41
CA ASP A 501 2.93 -21.96 23.55
C ASP A 501 3.25 -22.15 22.07
N ASN A 502 4.53 -22.24 21.72
CA ASN A 502 4.98 -22.54 20.37
C ASN A 502 4.58 -23.97 19.93
N ASP A 503 4.69 -24.96 20.83
CA ASP A 503 4.27 -26.34 20.54
C ASP A 503 2.75 -26.42 20.40
N LEU A 504 1.98 -25.73 21.25
CA LEU A 504 0.54 -25.63 21.14
C LEU A 504 0.12 -24.97 19.81
N PHE A 505 0.77 -23.89 19.43
CA PHE A 505 0.50 -23.20 18.13
C PHE A 505 0.74 -24.12 16.95
N GLN A 506 1.85 -24.88 16.94
CA GLN A 506 2.13 -25.84 15.87
C GLN A 506 1.12 -26.99 15.83
N LYS A 507 0.67 -27.48 16.97
CA LYS A 507 -0.39 -28.50 17.04
C LYS A 507 -1.73 -27.99 16.54
N LEU A 508 -2.13 -26.77 16.87
CA LEU A 508 -3.36 -26.14 16.36
C LEU A 508 -3.29 -25.92 14.84
N ARG A 509 -2.12 -25.53 14.32
CA ARG A 509 -1.87 -25.41 12.88
C ARG A 509 -2.02 -26.76 12.14
N GLN A 510 -1.45 -27.83 12.71
CA GLN A 510 -1.57 -29.18 12.18
C GLN A 510 -3.00 -29.69 12.22
N LEU A 511 -3.73 -29.42 13.32
CA LEU A 511 -5.14 -29.80 13.46
C LEU A 511 -6.00 -29.10 12.40
N ARG A 512 -5.82 -27.79 12.22
CA ARG A 512 -6.52 -27.01 11.18
C ARG A 512 -6.26 -27.56 9.77
N ALA A 513 -4.99 -27.89 9.46
CA ALA A 513 -4.64 -28.48 8.16
C ALA A 513 -5.24 -29.89 7.98
N ALA A 514 -5.32 -30.69 9.06
CA ALA A 514 -5.93 -32.00 9.03
C ALA A 514 -7.46 -31.92 8.85
N GLN A 515 -8.12 -30.98 9.53
CA GLN A 515 -9.56 -30.76 9.43
C GLN A 515 -9.95 -30.27 8.01
N ALA A 516 -9.16 -29.34 7.43
CA ALA A 516 -9.35 -28.90 6.05
C ALA A 516 -9.18 -30.04 5.01
N LYS A 517 -8.36 -31.05 5.30
CA LYS A 517 -8.27 -32.25 4.45
C LYS A 517 -9.48 -33.19 4.58
N HIS A 518 -10.18 -33.11 5.70
CA HIS A 518 -11.32 -34.00 5.98
C HIS A 518 -12.65 -33.40 5.46
N GLU A 519 -12.72 -32.09 5.39
CA GLU A 519 -13.92 -31.36 4.95
C GLU A 519 -13.93 -31.05 3.44
N GLY A 520 -12.85 -31.43 2.70
CA GLY A 520 -12.76 -31.34 1.24
C GLY A 520 -12.17 -30.03 0.76
#